data_b63a1fd00655fa5add510e2951649b0a
#
_entry.id   b63a1fd00655fa5add510e2951649b0a
#
_cell.length_a   1.000
_cell.length_b   1.000
_cell.length_c   1.000
_cell.angle_alpha   90.00
_cell.angle_beta   90.00
_cell.angle_gamma   90.00
#
_symmetry.space_group_name_H-M   'P 1'
#
loop_
_entity.id
_entity.type
_entity.pdbx_description
1 polymer ?
#
loop_
_entity_poly.entity_id
_entity_poly.type
_entity_poly.pdbx_seq_one_letter_code
_entity_poly.pdbx_strand_id
1 'polypeptide(L)'
;MSRALPEWLKKAVFYEIYPQSFYDTNGDGIGDFQGIIEKLDYIRSLGCNALWINPCFDSPFKDAGYDVRDYKKAAARYGTNEDLCRLFDEAHRRGIRVLLDLVPGHTSEEHAWFKESGKAEPNEFSGRYIWTDFWIRGIPGYPYIGGECERNGVYMLNFFKCQPALNYGFLNPTENWQDGIDDEAPLATREAIKDVMRFWLSRGCDGFRVDMAASLVKNDDEAKSGTCRVWRDLLTVLEDYPEAAMVAEWNDQPRAICGAGFDMDFYLDWPGNGYNSLMRDYECRQDDEDHSYFRKDGKGDISRFLEDYLPKYESSRDKGYVSMLTCNHDTPRPS
;
A
#
# COMPACT_ATOMS: atom_id res chain seq x y z
N MET A 1 23.63 -7.79 -1.87
CA MET A 1 23.53 -7.60 -3.34
C MET A 1 22.11 -7.17 -3.64
N SER A 2 21.83 -6.26 -4.58
CA SER A 2 20.47 -5.95 -4.96
C SER A 2 19.87 -7.16 -5.66
N ARG A 3 18.66 -7.55 -5.30
CA ARG A 3 17.88 -8.58 -5.99
C ARG A 3 17.68 -8.17 -7.45
N ALA A 4 17.73 -9.13 -8.37
CA ALA A 4 17.37 -8.86 -9.76
C ALA A 4 15.87 -8.59 -9.85
N LEU A 5 15.48 -7.65 -10.71
CA LEU A 5 14.05 -7.38 -10.97
C LEU A 5 13.41 -8.59 -11.66
N PRO A 6 12.18 -8.97 -11.30
CA PRO A 6 11.43 -10.00 -12.02
C PRO A 6 11.29 -9.66 -13.52
N GLU A 7 11.66 -10.58 -14.39
CA GLU A 7 11.67 -10.33 -15.84
C GLU A 7 10.28 -9.96 -16.40
N TRP A 8 9.21 -10.47 -15.82
CA TRP A 8 7.85 -10.18 -16.25
C TRP A 8 7.47 -8.71 -16.10
N LEU A 9 8.08 -7.98 -15.13
CA LEU A 9 7.81 -6.55 -14.90
C LEU A 9 8.14 -5.67 -16.11
N LYS A 10 9.12 -6.03 -16.93
CA LYS A 10 9.49 -5.26 -18.13
C LYS A 10 8.33 -5.05 -19.10
N LYS A 11 7.34 -5.93 -19.08
CA LYS A 11 6.19 -5.93 -19.99
C LYS A 11 4.86 -5.91 -19.22
N ALA A 12 4.89 -5.57 -17.93
CA ALA A 12 3.71 -5.57 -17.12
C ALA A 12 2.76 -4.44 -17.52
N VAL A 13 1.52 -4.81 -17.77
CA VAL A 13 0.39 -3.91 -17.92
C VAL A 13 -0.64 -4.33 -16.90
N PHE A 14 -0.80 -3.48 -15.86
CA PHE A 14 -1.67 -3.78 -14.74
C PHE A 14 -3.12 -3.41 -15.02
N TYR A 15 -4.02 -4.25 -14.54
CA TYR A 15 -5.43 -3.96 -14.40
C TYR A 15 -5.78 -3.93 -12.92
N GLU A 16 -6.22 -2.78 -12.41
CA GLU A 16 -6.67 -2.63 -11.04
C GLU A 16 -8.09 -3.14 -10.87
N ILE A 17 -8.34 -3.91 -9.82
CA ILE A 17 -9.65 -4.46 -9.47
C ILE A 17 -10.01 -4.08 -8.05
N TYR A 18 -11.13 -3.37 -7.92
CA TYR A 18 -11.82 -3.20 -6.66
C TYR A 18 -12.88 -4.30 -6.53
N PRO A 19 -12.65 -5.36 -5.72
CA PRO A 19 -13.49 -6.55 -5.78
C PRO A 19 -14.98 -6.26 -5.61
N GLN A 20 -15.34 -5.44 -4.62
CA GLN A 20 -16.74 -5.19 -4.29
C GLN A 20 -17.60 -4.63 -5.43
N SER A 21 -17.01 -3.95 -6.41
CA SER A 21 -17.73 -3.30 -7.51
C SER A 21 -17.42 -3.89 -8.89
N PHE A 22 -16.66 -4.99 -8.95
CA PHE A 22 -16.16 -5.50 -10.23
C PHE A 22 -17.16 -6.43 -10.93
N TYR A 23 -17.47 -7.60 -10.36
CA TYR A 23 -18.43 -8.53 -10.94
C TYR A 23 -19.00 -9.47 -9.87
N ASP A 24 -20.31 -9.43 -9.70
CA ASP A 24 -21.09 -10.20 -8.74
C ASP A 24 -21.60 -11.49 -9.41
N THR A 25 -21.20 -12.66 -8.91
CA THR A 25 -21.63 -13.94 -9.45
C THR A 25 -22.74 -14.62 -8.65
N ASN A 26 -22.95 -14.20 -7.40
CA ASN A 26 -23.92 -14.81 -6.50
C ASN A 26 -25.22 -14.00 -6.33
N GLY A 27 -25.25 -12.76 -6.85
CA GLY A 27 -26.42 -11.89 -6.87
C GLY A 27 -26.68 -11.14 -5.56
N ASP A 28 -25.67 -11.00 -4.70
CA ASP A 28 -25.79 -10.28 -3.43
C ASP A 28 -25.51 -8.76 -3.52
N GLY A 29 -25.14 -8.28 -4.71
CA GLY A 29 -24.83 -6.87 -4.98
C GLY A 29 -23.36 -6.52 -4.74
N ILE A 30 -22.51 -7.51 -4.41
CA ILE A 30 -21.08 -7.34 -4.14
C ILE A 30 -20.30 -8.24 -5.09
N GLY A 31 -19.28 -7.71 -5.76
CA GLY A 31 -18.40 -8.51 -6.60
C GLY A 31 -17.55 -9.48 -5.77
N ASP A 32 -17.12 -10.58 -6.38
CA ASP A 32 -16.45 -11.69 -5.72
C ASP A 32 -15.26 -12.24 -6.52
N PHE A 33 -14.46 -13.14 -5.90
CA PHE A 33 -13.30 -13.76 -6.56
C PHE A 33 -13.69 -14.60 -7.76
N GLN A 34 -14.84 -15.27 -7.73
CA GLN A 34 -15.35 -16.02 -8.88
C GLN A 34 -15.63 -15.08 -10.05
N GLY A 35 -16.18 -13.89 -9.77
CA GLY A 35 -16.41 -12.87 -10.79
C GLY A 35 -15.12 -12.36 -11.43
N ILE A 36 -14.06 -12.21 -10.65
CA ILE A 36 -12.74 -11.88 -11.19
C ILE A 36 -12.25 -13.00 -12.10
N ILE A 37 -12.36 -14.27 -11.68
CA ILE A 37 -11.97 -15.43 -12.48
C ILE A 37 -12.70 -15.45 -13.83
N GLU A 38 -13.99 -15.20 -13.85
CA GLU A 38 -14.81 -15.19 -15.07
C GLU A 38 -14.42 -14.06 -16.05
N LYS A 39 -13.79 -13.00 -15.55
CA LYS A 39 -13.35 -11.85 -16.37
C LYS A 39 -11.88 -11.87 -16.76
N LEU A 40 -11.08 -12.87 -16.37
CA LEU A 40 -9.65 -12.94 -16.69
C LEU A 40 -9.38 -12.94 -18.19
N ASP A 41 -10.19 -13.62 -18.99
CA ASP A 41 -10.02 -13.63 -20.46
C ASP A 41 -10.35 -12.27 -21.08
N TYR A 42 -11.34 -11.56 -20.54
CA TYR A 42 -11.62 -10.18 -20.92
C TYR A 42 -10.40 -9.27 -20.59
N ILE A 43 -9.88 -9.35 -19.38
CA ILE A 43 -8.72 -8.54 -18.94
C ILE A 43 -7.51 -8.82 -19.86
N ARG A 44 -7.24 -10.09 -20.15
CA ARG A 44 -6.19 -10.48 -21.08
C ARG A 44 -6.40 -9.92 -22.48
N SER A 45 -7.66 -9.87 -22.97
CA SER A 45 -7.99 -9.33 -24.29
C SER A 45 -7.71 -7.83 -24.41
N LEU A 46 -7.65 -7.11 -23.30
CA LEU A 46 -7.23 -5.70 -23.22
C LEU A 46 -5.70 -5.51 -23.31
N GLY A 47 -4.93 -6.61 -23.31
CA GLY A 47 -3.47 -6.58 -23.29
C GLY A 47 -2.87 -6.52 -21.87
N CYS A 48 -3.70 -6.60 -20.82
CA CYS A 48 -3.22 -6.62 -19.44
C CYS A 48 -2.70 -8.02 -19.08
N ASN A 49 -1.57 -8.07 -18.37
CA ASN A 49 -0.91 -9.31 -17.97
C ASN A 49 -0.53 -9.32 -16.46
N ALA A 50 -1.01 -8.35 -15.73
CA ALA A 50 -0.89 -8.28 -14.29
C ALA A 50 -2.16 -7.67 -13.67
N LEU A 51 -2.53 -8.13 -12.48
CA LEU A 51 -3.62 -7.59 -11.68
C LEU A 51 -3.05 -6.91 -10.42
N TRP A 52 -3.66 -5.83 -10.01
CA TRP A 52 -3.62 -5.31 -8.67
C TRP A 52 -5.02 -5.40 -8.09
N ILE A 53 -5.19 -6.22 -7.05
CA ILE A 53 -6.45 -6.39 -6.33
C ILE A 53 -6.42 -5.51 -5.09
N ASN A 54 -7.33 -4.52 -5.01
CA ASN A 54 -7.53 -3.68 -3.84
C ASN A 54 -7.83 -4.55 -2.60
N PRO A 55 -7.77 -4.00 -1.37
CA PRO A 55 -7.83 -4.80 -0.15
C PRO A 55 -8.96 -5.81 -0.17
N CYS A 56 -8.59 -7.08 -0.09
CA CYS A 56 -9.52 -8.20 -0.12
C CYS A 56 -9.43 -9.11 1.12
N PHE A 57 -8.68 -8.68 2.14
CA PHE A 57 -8.57 -9.36 3.43
C PHE A 57 -9.77 -9.07 4.32
N ASP A 58 -9.94 -9.88 5.36
CA ASP A 58 -11.03 -9.72 6.33
C ASP A 58 -10.98 -8.33 6.98
N SER A 59 -12.10 -7.63 6.92
CA SER A 59 -12.24 -6.23 7.32
C SER A 59 -13.66 -5.96 7.82
N PRO A 60 -13.88 -5.05 8.75
CA PRO A 60 -15.20 -4.49 9.02
C PRO A 60 -15.68 -3.51 7.93
N PHE A 61 -14.81 -3.17 6.96
CA PHE A 61 -15.12 -2.28 5.82
C PHE A 61 -15.57 -0.87 6.22
N LYS A 62 -15.00 -0.33 7.30
CA LYS A 62 -15.18 1.08 7.68
C LYS A 62 -14.38 2.02 6.75
N ASP A 63 -13.34 1.47 6.13
CA ASP A 63 -12.52 2.13 5.11
C ASP A 63 -12.30 1.17 3.92
N ALA A 64 -13.41 0.70 3.35
CA ALA A 64 -13.43 -0.04 2.09
C ALA A 64 -12.49 -1.25 1.98
N GLY A 65 -12.00 -1.77 3.12
CA GLY A 65 -11.08 -2.90 3.22
C GLY A 65 -9.66 -2.52 3.67
N TYR A 66 -9.31 -1.24 3.67
CA TYR A 66 -8.02 -0.77 4.17
C TYR A 66 -7.91 -0.88 5.70
N ASP A 67 -9.02 -0.99 6.44
CA ASP A 67 -9.07 -1.32 7.86
C ASP A 67 -9.05 -2.85 8.06
N VAL A 68 -7.88 -3.47 7.89
CA VAL A 68 -7.71 -4.93 7.92
C VAL A 68 -7.89 -5.49 9.33
N ARG A 69 -8.80 -6.47 9.47
CA ARG A 69 -9.06 -7.19 10.72
C ARG A 69 -8.27 -8.49 10.85
N ASP A 70 -7.98 -9.15 9.72
CA ASP A 70 -7.13 -10.34 9.66
C ASP A 70 -6.44 -10.42 8.29
N TYR A 71 -5.12 -10.25 8.27
CA TYR A 71 -4.33 -10.27 7.05
C TYR A 71 -4.24 -11.63 6.35
N LYS A 72 -4.46 -12.72 7.08
CA LYS A 72 -4.32 -14.09 6.56
C LYS A 72 -5.65 -14.73 6.19
N LYS A 73 -6.71 -13.94 6.19
CA LYS A 73 -8.06 -14.37 5.87
C LYS A 73 -8.65 -13.48 4.78
N ALA A 74 -9.12 -14.08 3.71
CA ALA A 74 -9.91 -13.40 2.71
C ALA A 74 -11.26 -12.92 3.30
N ALA A 75 -11.73 -11.77 2.85
CA ALA A 75 -13.03 -11.26 3.28
C ALA A 75 -14.16 -12.17 2.80
N ALA A 76 -14.98 -12.67 3.73
CA ALA A 76 -16.03 -13.62 3.44
C ALA A 76 -17.04 -13.15 2.38
N ARG A 77 -17.18 -11.83 2.21
CA ARG A 77 -18.02 -11.22 1.16
C ARG A 77 -17.48 -11.45 -0.25
N TYR A 78 -16.19 -11.72 -0.42
CA TYR A 78 -15.54 -11.96 -1.69
C TYR A 78 -15.28 -13.44 -1.97
N GLY A 79 -15.33 -14.29 -0.93
CA GLY A 79 -15.06 -15.72 -0.99
C GLY A 79 -14.16 -16.19 0.14
N THR A 80 -13.49 -17.31 -0.07
CA THR A 80 -12.59 -17.96 0.89
C THR A 80 -11.12 -17.78 0.50
N ASN A 81 -10.19 -18.20 1.36
CA ASN A 81 -8.77 -18.28 1.01
C ASN A 81 -8.54 -19.22 -0.19
N GLU A 82 -9.29 -20.32 -0.25
CA GLU A 82 -9.22 -21.29 -1.36
C GLU A 82 -9.69 -20.66 -2.68
N ASP A 83 -10.73 -19.82 -2.64
CA ASP A 83 -11.20 -19.08 -3.83
C ASP A 83 -10.16 -18.07 -4.31
N LEU A 84 -9.48 -17.38 -3.39
CA LEU A 84 -8.40 -16.46 -3.72
C LEU A 84 -7.19 -17.21 -4.30
N CYS A 85 -6.80 -18.35 -3.74
CA CYS A 85 -5.76 -19.21 -4.30
C CYS A 85 -6.14 -19.73 -5.70
N ARG A 86 -7.40 -20.13 -5.89
CA ARG A 86 -7.91 -20.53 -7.22
C ARG A 86 -7.83 -19.37 -8.23
N LEU A 87 -8.07 -18.12 -7.78
CA LEU A 87 -7.89 -16.95 -8.63
C LEU A 87 -6.42 -16.82 -9.10
N PHE A 88 -5.44 -17.02 -8.22
CA PHE A 88 -4.02 -17.02 -8.62
C PHE A 88 -3.74 -18.08 -9.68
N ASP A 89 -4.19 -19.32 -9.45
CA ASP A 89 -4.00 -20.42 -10.39
C ASP A 89 -4.63 -20.13 -11.76
N GLU A 90 -5.85 -19.62 -11.78
CA GLU A 90 -6.58 -19.30 -13.03
C GLU A 90 -5.94 -18.10 -13.78
N ALA A 91 -5.42 -17.13 -13.05
CA ALA A 91 -4.67 -16.01 -13.63
C ALA A 91 -3.35 -16.51 -14.24
N HIS A 92 -2.59 -17.33 -13.52
CA HIS A 92 -1.32 -17.91 -13.99
C HIS A 92 -1.49 -18.77 -15.25
N ARG A 93 -2.55 -19.57 -15.34
CA ARG A 93 -2.86 -20.34 -16.56
C ARG A 93 -3.05 -19.46 -17.81
N ARG A 94 -3.41 -18.20 -17.60
CA ARG A 94 -3.59 -17.18 -18.66
C ARG A 94 -2.38 -16.27 -18.84
N GLY A 95 -1.29 -16.51 -18.10
CA GLY A 95 -0.09 -15.68 -18.10
C GLY A 95 -0.30 -14.31 -17.45
N ILE A 96 -1.23 -14.21 -16.48
CA ILE A 96 -1.53 -13.01 -15.72
C ILE A 96 -0.93 -13.18 -14.31
N ARG A 97 -0.17 -12.19 -13.84
CA ARG A 97 0.36 -12.09 -12.47
C ARG A 97 -0.63 -11.38 -11.56
N VAL A 98 -0.62 -11.71 -10.26
CA VAL A 98 -1.57 -11.14 -9.30
C VAL A 98 -0.84 -10.54 -8.10
N LEU A 99 -0.97 -9.24 -7.92
CA LEU A 99 -0.53 -8.52 -6.73
C LEU A 99 -1.73 -8.24 -5.82
N LEU A 100 -1.54 -8.47 -4.52
CA LEU A 100 -2.49 -8.09 -3.49
C LEU A 100 -2.14 -6.71 -2.92
N ASP A 101 -3.12 -6.04 -2.32
CA ASP A 101 -2.88 -4.80 -1.59
C ASP A 101 -2.43 -5.12 -0.15
N LEU A 102 -1.23 -4.68 0.22
CA LEU A 102 -0.68 -4.79 1.57
C LEU A 102 -0.81 -3.44 2.28
N VAL A 103 -1.48 -3.44 3.40
CA VAL A 103 -1.68 -2.25 4.25
C VAL A 103 -0.80 -2.36 5.50
N PRO A 104 0.47 -1.96 5.45
CA PRO A 104 1.39 -2.22 6.56
C PRO A 104 1.39 -1.13 7.64
N GLY A 105 0.83 0.04 7.38
CA GLY A 105 0.94 1.20 8.28
C GLY A 105 0.00 1.14 9.49
N HIS A 106 -1.07 0.38 9.41
CA HIS A 106 -2.12 0.28 10.44
C HIS A 106 -2.91 -1.02 10.30
N THR A 107 -3.78 -1.27 11.27
CA THR A 107 -4.83 -2.31 11.17
C THR A 107 -6.18 -1.70 11.48
N SER A 108 -7.25 -2.50 11.34
CA SER A 108 -8.51 -2.17 12.00
C SER A 108 -8.37 -2.14 13.52
N GLU A 109 -9.14 -1.29 14.20
CA GLU A 109 -9.35 -1.37 15.65
C GLU A 109 -9.95 -2.72 16.10
N GLU A 110 -10.50 -3.49 15.16
CA GLU A 110 -11.05 -4.83 15.41
C GLU A 110 -10.02 -5.96 15.25
N HIS A 111 -8.78 -5.64 14.81
CA HIS A 111 -7.71 -6.62 14.68
C HIS A 111 -7.34 -7.27 16.03
N ALA A 112 -7.06 -8.57 16.02
CA ALA A 112 -6.71 -9.31 17.23
C ALA A 112 -5.47 -8.70 17.95
N TRP A 113 -4.46 -8.28 17.19
CA TRP A 113 -3.27 -7.62 17.75
C TRP A 113 -3.62 -6.33 18.49
N PHE A 114 -4.54 -5.52 17.94
CA PHE A 114 -4.93 -4.26 18.59
C PHE A 114 -5.74 -4.51 19.86
N LYS A 115 -6.67 -5.46 19.82
CA LYS A 115 -7.45 -5.85 21.01
C LYS A 115 -6.55 -6.34 22.16
N GLU A 116 -5.52 -7.13 21.84
CA GLU A 116 -4.55 -7.58 22.83
C GLU A 116 -3.66 -6.43 23.31
N SER A 117 -3.19 -5.53 22.43
CA SER A 117 -2.40 -4.36 22.76
C SER A 117 -3.13 -3.36 23.67
N GLY A 118 -4.46 -3.29 23.55
CA GLY A 118 -5.34 -2.44 24.34
C GLY A 118 -5.72 -2.96 25.72
N LYS A 119 -5.27 -4.15 26.13
CA LYS A 119 -5.50 -4.70 27.47
C LYS A 119 -4.67 -3.96 28.51
N ALA A 120 -5.19 -3.88 29.76
CA ALA A 120 -4.49 -3.25 30.87
C ALA A 120 -3.21 -4.01 31.25
N GLU A 121 -3.24 -5.34 31.23
CA GLU A 121 -2.10 -6.20 31.54
C GLU A 121 -1.12 -6.27 30.36
N PRO A 122 0.18 -6.06 30.58
CA PRO A 122 1.21 -6.17 29.56
C PRO A 122 1.24 -7.58 28.94
N ASN A 123 1.39 -7.65 27.62
CA ASN A 123 1.47 -8.89 26.86
C ASN A 123 2.37 -8.68 25.61
N GLU A 124 2.59 -9.72 24.82
CA GLU A 124 3.45 -9.72 23.64
C GLU A 124 3.02 -8.71 22.57
N PHE A 125 1.75 -8.24 22.57
CA PHE A 125 1.23 -7.25 21.63
C PHE A 125 1.26 -5.83 22.18
N SER A 126 1.63 -5.61 23.45
CA SER A 126 1.58 -4.29 24.09
C SER A 126 2.39 -3.20 23.35
N GLY A 127 3.49 -3.59 22.70
CA GLY A 127 4.32 -2.70 21.89
C GLY A 127 4.02 -2.75 20.37
N ARG A 128 3.03 -3.53 19.92
CA ARG A 128 2.69 -3.68 18.48
C ARG A 128 2.14 -2.40 17.85
N TYR A 129 1.55 -1.52 18.66
CA TYR A 129 1.02 -0.22 18.27
C TYR A 129 1.69 0.88 19.07
N ILE A 130 1.61 2.10 18.58
CA ILE A 130 2.25 3.26 19.21
C ILE A 130 1.32 3.81 20.30
N TRP A 131 1.73 3.67 21.55
CA TRP A 131 1.01 4.14 22.73
C TRP A 131 1.82 5.18 23.50
N THR A 132 1.11 6.13 24.15
CA THR A 132 1.69 7.03 25.14
C THR A 132 0.69 7.33 26.23
N ASP A 133 1.18 7.61 27.44
CA ASP A 133 0.40 8.14 28.58
C ASP A 133 0.39 9.67 28.60
N PHE A 134 1.14 10.32 27.71
CA PHE A 134 1.18 11.78 27.55
C PHE A 134 -0.01 12.31 26.72
N TRP A 135 -1.23 11.97 27.12
CA TRP A 135 -2.45 12.35 26.40
C TRP A 135 -2.69 13.87 26.28
N ILE A 136 -2.04 14.70 27.10
CA ILE A 136 -2.08 16.18 27.02
C ILE A 136 -1.05 16.72 26.01
N ARG A 137 0.03 15.98 25.77
CA ARG A 137 1.17 16.39 24.93
C ARG A 137 1.37 15.45 23.75
N GLY A 138 0.34 15.19 22.99
CA GLY A 138 0.54 14.41 21.77
C GLY A 138 1.70 14.94 20.92
N ILE A 139 2.35 14.11 20.15
CA ILE A 139 3.39 14.56 19.23
C ILE A 139 2.73 15.44 18.17
N PRO A 140 3.23 16.66 17.94
CA PRO A 140 2.72 17.51 16.88
C PRO A 140 2.74 16.78 15.52
N GLY A 141 1.64 16.86 14.79
CA GLY A 141 1.52 16.25 13.45
C GLY A 141 0.98 14.83 13.43
N TYR A 142 0.68 14.20 14.57
CA TYR A 142 0.05 12.88 14.63
C TYR A 142 -1.26 12.92 15.43
N PRO A 143 -2.33 12.28 14.94
CA PRO A 143 -3.57 12.14 15.68
C PRO A 143 -3.49 11.02 16.72
N TYR A 144 -4.12 11.24 17.88
CA TYR A 144 -4.21 10.26 18.97
C TYR A 144 -5.65 10.11 19.44
N ILE A 145 -5.96 8.93 19.96
CA ILE A 145 -7.23 8.63 20.63
C ILE A 145 -6.94 7.99 22.00
N GLY A 146 -7.76 8.34 22.99
CA GLY A 146 -7.71 7.77 24.34
C GLY A 146 -9.08 7.43 24.88
N GLY A 147 -9.10 6.58 25.93
CA GLY A 147 -10.33 6.18 26.63
C GLY A 147 -11.17 5.12 25.91
N GLU A 148 -10.64 4.51 24.85
CA GLU A 148 -11.34 3.49 24.05
C GLU A 148 -10.95 2.05 24.47
N CYS A 149 -9.89 1.86 25.26
CA CYS A 149 -9.34 0.57 25.65
C CYS A 149 -9.22 0.43 27.17
N GLU A 150 -9.00 -0.79 27.66
CA GLU A 150 -8.71 -1.04 29.10
C GLU A 150 -7.37 -0.45 29.52
N ARG A 151 -6.40 -0.42 28.59
CA ARG A 151 -5.07 0.18 28.80
C ARG A 151 -5.20 1.66 29.06
N ASN A 152 -4.59 2.12 30.18
CA ASN A 152 -4.49 3.54 30.48
C ASN A 152 -3.47 4.19 29.53
N GLY A 153 -3.96 5.03 28.61
CA GLY A 153 -3.12 5.70 27.62
C GLY A 153 -3.91 6.13 26.38
N VAL A 154 -3.18 6.68 25.44
CA VAL A 154 -3.67 7.06 24.11
C VAL A 154 -2.83 6.37 23.06
N TYR A 155 -3.44 6.00 21.96
CA TYR A 155 -2.75 5.39 20.83
C TYR A 155 -2.78 6.29 19.60
N MET A 156 -1.72 6.18 18.80
CA MET A 156 -1.59 6.91 17.54
C MET A 156 -2.48 6.31 16.47
N LEU A 157 -3.09 7.18 15.66
CA LEU A 157 -3.78 6.80 14.43
C LEU A 157 -2.86 7.00 13.23
N ASN A 158 -2.98 6.12 12.23
CA ASN A 158 -2.27 6.30 10.97
C ASN A 158 -3.08 7.14 9.99
N PHE A 159 -4.39 6.88 9.87
CA PHE A 159 -5.27 7.59 8.95
C PHE A 159 -6.62 7.89 9.61
N PHE A 160 -7.62 7.01 9.53
CA PHE A 160 -8.93 7.20 10.19
C PHE A 160 -8.92 6.76 11.66
N LYS A 161 -9.98 7.16 12.40
CA LYS A 161 -10.18 6.76 13.80
C LYS A 161 -10.07 5.25 14.03
N CYS A 162 -10.60 4.46 13.10
CA CYS A 162 -10.60 3.00 13.20
C CYS A 162 -9.28 2.33 12.80
N GLN A 163 -8.21 3.11 12.56
CA GLN A 163 -6.94 2.64 12.02
C GLN A 163 -5.76 2.97 12.94
N PRO A 164 -5.59 2.24 14.05
CA PRO A 164 -4.45 2.39 14.95
C PRO A 164 -3.14 2.08 14.23
N ALA A 165 -2.14 2.95 14.43
CA ALA A 165 -0.84 2.87 13.79
C ALA A 165 0.00 1.72 14.34
N LEU A 166 0.48 0.84 13.46
CA LEU A 166 1.49 -0.16 13.80
C LEU A 166 2.83 0.50 14.15
N ASN A 167 3.54 -0.10 15.09
CA ASN A 167 4.79 0.42 15.62
C ASN A 167 6.00 -0.09 14.83
N TYR A 168 6.53 0.75 13.95
CA TYR A 168 7.82 0.53 13.27
C TYR A 168 8.95 1.36 13.89
N GLY A 169 8.66 2.04 15.01
CA GLY A 169 9.60 2.87 15.72
C GLY A 169 9.72 4.30 15.18
N PHE A 170 10.57 5.02 15.87
CA PHE A 170 10.96 6.39 15.57
C PHE A 170 12.42 6.41 15.11
N LEU A 171 12.73 7.17 14.04
CA LEU A 171 14.13 7.31 13.63
C LEU A 171 14.93 8.07 14.69
N ASN A 172 14.32 9.12 15.25
CA ASN A 172 14.92 9.96 16.29
C ASN A 172 13.97 10.01 17.50
N PRO A 173 14.00 9.00 18.41
CA PRO A 173 13.22 9.05 19.64
C PRO A 173 13.62 10.26 20.48
N THR A 174 12.64 11.02 20.96
CA THR A 174 12.82 12.21 21.82
C THR A 174 12.19 12.03 23.19
N GLU A 175 11.34 11.01 23.36
CA GLU A 175 10.62 10.71 24.58
C GLU A 175 10.84 9.23 24.97
N ASN A 176 10.74 8.94 26.25
CA ASN A 176 11.02 7.61 26.81
C ASN A 176 10.00 6.51 26.45
N TRP A 177 8.86 6.87 25.88
CA TRP A 177 7.84 5.93 25.40
C TRP A 177 7.96 5.63 23.90
N GLN A 178 8.90 6.29 23.21
CA GLN A 178 9.14 6.08 21.78
C GLN A 178 10.19 5.00 21.60
N ASP A 179 9.81 3.91 20.93
CA ASP A 179 10.77 2.89 20.53
C ASP A 179 11.61 3.39 19.36
N GLY A 180 12.89 3.09 19.38
CA GLY A 180 13.75 3.22 18.20
C GLY A 180 13.43 2.15 17.15
N ILE A 181 13.81 2.39 15.90
CA ILE A 181 13.49 1.44 14.80
C ILE A 181 14.09 0.04 14.98
N ASP A 182 15.09 -0.14 15.84
CA ASP A 182 15.75 -1.43 16.12
C ASP A 182 15.37 -2.03 17.48
N ASP A 183 14.43 -1.42 18.19
CA ASP A 183 13.95 -1.95 19.45
C ASP A 183 13.05 -3.17 19.25
N GLU A 184 12.84 -3.95 20.30
CA GLU A 184 12.16 -5.24 20.25
C GLU A 184 10.76 -5.16 19.64
N ALA A 185 9.96 -4.18 20.02
CA ALA A 185 8.57 -4.05 19.58
C ALA A 185 8.47 -3.71 18.06
N PRO A 186 9.23 -2.73 17.51
CA PRO A 186 9.32 -2.51 16.06
C PRO A 186 9.84 -3.71 15.28
N LEU A 187 10.83 -4.43 15.80
CA LEU A 187 11.33 -5.66 15.18
C LEU A 187 10.25 -6.74 15.12
N ALA A 188 9.52 -6.95 16.21
CA ALA A 188 8.41 -7.91 16.25
C ALA A 188 7.27 -7.52 15.29
N THR A 189 7.02 -6.22 15.10
CA THR A 189 6.05 -5.72 14.10
C THR A 189 6.50 -6.07 12.68
N ARG A 190 7.77 -5.85 12.35
CA ARG A 190 8.32 -6.22 11.03
C ARG A 190 8.21 -7.71 10.76
N GLU A 191 8.56 -8.56 11.73
CA GLU A 191 8.44 -10.02 11.56
C GLU A 191 6.99 -10.46 11.35
N ALA A 192 6.03 -9.83 12.02
CA ALA A 192 4.62 -10.12 11.80
C ALA A 192 4.15 -9.77 10.37
N ILE A 193 4.62 -8.66 9.82
CA ILE A 193 4.29 -8.28 8.42
C ILE A 193 5.04 -9.18 7.42
N LYS A 194 6.30 -9.53 7.67
CA LYS A 194 7.02 -10.54 6.87
C LYS A 194 6.28 -11.88 6.84
N ASP A 195 5.70 -12.30 7.97
CA ASP A 195 4.91 -13.52 8.08
C ASP A 195 3.60 -13.45 7.26
N VAL A 196 2.95 -12.28 7.21
CA VAL A 196 1.83 -12.02 6.30
C VAL A 196 2.26 -12.13 4.83
N MET A 197 3.38 -11.52 4.47
CA MET A 197 3.90 -11.59 3.10
C MET A 197 4.20 -13.05 2.70
N ARG A 198 4.94 -13.80 3.53
CA ARG A 198 5.24 -15.23 3.28
C ARG A 198 3.97 -16.06 3.14
N PHE A 199 2.94 -15.76 3.94
CA PHE A 199 1.68 -16.50 3.90
C PHE A 199 1.02 -16.46 2.52
N TRP A 200 0.94 -15.30 1.89
CA TRP A 200 0.31 -15.16 0.57
C TRP A 200 1.25 -15.53 -0.58
N LEU A 201 2.54 -15.19 -0.49
CA LEU A 201 3.53 -15.58 -1.49
C LEU A 201 3.62 -17.10 -1.62
N SER A 202 3.63 -17.83 -0.51
CA SER A 202 3.64 -19.32 -0.53
C SER A 202 2.37 -19.94 -1.10
N ARG A 203 1.29 -19.16 -1.26
CA ARG A 203 0.01 -19.58 -1.84
C ARG A 203 -0.19 -19.16 -3.28
N GLY A 204 0.82 -18.57 -3.90
CA GLY A 204 0.80 -18.21 -5.32
C GLY A 204 0.56 -16.73 -5.62
N CYS A 205 0.51 -15.85 -4.62
CA CYS A 205 0.54 -14.40 -4.86
C CYS A 205 1.87 -14.01 -5.51
N ASP A 206 1.84 -13.14 -6.53
CA ASP A 206 3.05 -12.68 -7.25
C ASP A 206 3.65 -11.41 -6.65
N GLY A 207 3.17 -10.96 -5.50
CA GLY A 207 3.69 -9.79 -4.82
C GLY A 207 2.62 -8.85 -4.28
N PHE A 208 3.02 -7.62 -3.99
CA PHE A 208 2.12 -6.66 -3.34
C PHE A 208 2.24 -5.25 -3.92
N ARG A 209 1.09 -4.58 -4.02
CA ARG A 209 1.04 -3.11 -3.96
C ARG A 209 0.99 -2.74 -2.49
N VAL A 210 1.77 -1.77 -2.09
CA VAL A 210 1.92 -1.38 -0.69
C VAL A 210 1.30 -0.02 -0.44
N ASP A 211 0.26 -0.03 0.38
CA ASP A 211 -0.46 1.16 0.82
C ASP A 211 0.42 2.07 1.68
N MET A 212 0.39 3.39 1.40
CA MET A 212 1.07 4.43 2.19
C MET A 212 2.52 4.07 2.58
N ALA A 213 3.30 3.52 1.64
CA ALA A 213 4.63 2.96 1.91
C ALA A 213 5.61 3.94 2.60
N ALA A 214 5.42 5.25 2.42
CA ALA A 214 6.24 6.31 2.97
C ALA A 214 6.06 6.58 4.48
N SER A 215 5.04 5.98 5.13
CA SER A 215 4.51 6.43 6.44
C SER A 215 4.94 5.60 7.64
N LEU A 216 5.74 4.54 7.46
CA LEU A 216 5.97 3.53 8.49
C LEU A 216 6.69 4.09 9.71
N VAL A 217 7.88 4.67 9.53
CA VAL A 217 8.71 5.20 10.62
C VAL A 217 8.25 6.60 11.00
N LYS A 218 8.17 6.86 12.31
CA LYS A 218 7.75 8.16 12.84
C LYS A 218 8.98 9.03 13.17
N ASN A 219 8.79 10.34 13.18
CA ASN A 219 9.89 11.31 13.35
C ASN A 219 11.09 10.97 12.46
N ASP A 220 10.78 10.58 11.20
CA ASP A 220 11.77 10.26 10.19
C ASP A 220 12.40 11.53 9.61
N ASP A 221 13.58 11.42 9.04
CA ASP A 221 14.24 12.53 8.36
C ASP A 221 13.59 12.83 7.00
N GLU A 222 13.98 13.95 6.38
CA GLU A 222 13.47 14.34 5.07
C GLU A 222 13.80 13.30 4.00
N ALA A 223 14.95 12.63 4.10
CA ALA A 223 15.36 11.57 3.18
C ALA A 223 14.58 10.26 3.38
N LYS A 224 13.73 10.16 4.41
CA LYS A 224 13.02 8.93 4.80
C LYS A 224 13.95 7.75 5.06
N SER A 225 15.11 8.03 5.66
CA SER A 225 16.16 7.02 5.84
C SER A 225 15.73 5.88 6.77
N GLY A 226 14.94 6.17 7.81
CA GLY A 226 14.34 5.18 8.70
C GLY A 226 13.36 4.27 7.96
N THR A 227 12.42 4.85 7.24
CA THR A 227 11.42 4.10 6.43
C THR A 227 12.10 3.26 5.35
N CYS A 228 13.10 3.81 4.66
CA CYS A 228 13.89 3.07 3.68
C CYS A 228 14.61 1.87 4.31
N ARG A 229 15.17 2.03 5.52
CA ARG A 229 15.84 0.96 6.26
C ARG A 229 14.87 -0.14 6.67
N VAL A 230 13.70 0.22 7.18
CA VAL A 230 12.63 -0.72 7.55
C VAL A 230 12.17 -1.52 6.32
N TRP A 231 11.97 -0.87 5.19
CA TRP A 231 11.59 -1.56 3.96
C TRP A 231 12.65 -2.52 3.45
N ARG A 232 13.93 -2.15 3.48
CA ARG A 232 15.01 -3.08 3.10
C ARG A 232 14.99 -4.35 3.94
N ASP A 233 14.65 -4.23 5.22
CA ASP A 233 14.50 -5.39 6.10
C ASP A 233 13.23 -6.20 5.74
N LEU A 234 12.09 -5.57 5.54
CA LEU A 234 10.85 -6.24 5.14
C LEU A 234 11.03 -7.00 3.80
N LEU A 235 11.70 -6.39 2.83
CA LEU A 235 11.91 -6.94 1.50
C LEU A 235 12.87 -8.13 1.45
N THR A 236 13.57 -8.47 2.55
CA THR A 236 14.36 -9.70 2.64
C THR A 236 13.52 -10.96 2.43
N VAL A 237 12.21 -10.90 2.66
CA VAL A 237 11.28 -12.00 2.34
C VAL A 237 11.37 -12.41 0.87
N LEU A 238 11.64 -11.47 -0.03
CA LEU A 238 11.69 -11.73 -1.47
C LEU A 238 12.94 -12.54 -1.91
N GLU A 239 13.90 -12.76 -1.03
CA GLU A 239 15.04 -13.64 -1.31
C GLU A 239 14.58 -15.07 -1.57
N ASP A 240 13.50 -15.50 -0.90
CA ASP A 240 12.86 -16.80 -1.10
C ASP A 240 11.84 -16.81 -2.26
N TYR A 241 11.46 -15.62 -2.78
CA TYR A 241 10.44 -15.43 -3.82
C TYR A 241 10.95 -14.49 -4.92
N PRO A 242 11.97 -14.87 -5.71
CA PRO A 242 12.66 -13.96 -6.63
C PRO A 242 11.77 -13.42 -7.75
N GLU A 243 10.69 -14.11 -8.09
CA GLU A 243 9.72 -13.67 -9.11
C GLU A 243 8.60 -12.78 -8.55
N ALA A 244 8.53 -12.58 -7.24
CA ALA A 244 7.54 -11.68 -6.64
C ALA A 244 7.97 -10.22 -6.80
N ALA A 245 6.99 -9.32 -6.96
CA ALA A 245 7.21 -7.90 -7.15
C ALA A 245 6.57 -7.04 -6.04
N MET A 246 7.20 -5.91 -5.75
CA MET A 246 6.70 -4.92 -4.80
C MET A 246 6.52 -3.57 -5.48
N VAL A 247 5.30 -3.04 -5.42
CA VAL A 247 4.93 -1.73 -5.96
C VAL A 247 4.60 -0.81 -4.80
N ALA A 248 5.33 0.30 -4.67
CA ALA A 248 5.06 1.28 -3.62
C ALA A 248 3.96 2.27 -4.04
N GLU A 249 3.12 2.62 -3.10
CA GLU A 249 2.41 3.88 -3.14
C GLU A 249 3.21 4.91 -2.33
N TRP A 250 4.14 5.59 -3.01
CA TRP A 250 5.01 6.58 -2.38
C TRP A 250 5.07 7.89 -3.17
N ASN A 251 5.03 7.77 -4.49
CA ASN A 251 5.18 8.89 -5.43
C ASN A 251 6.54 9.61 -5.31
N ASP A 252 7.57 8.86 -4.92
CA ASP A 252 8.96 9.32 -4.84
C ASP A 252 9.91 8.19 -5.27
N GLN A 253 10.09 8.02 -6.56
CA GLN A 253 10.81 6.91 -7.15
C GLN A 253 12.27 6.80 -6.66
N PRO A 254 13.02 7.91 -6.48
CA PRO A 254 14.36 7.82 -5.89
C PRO A 254 14.37 7.21 -4.49
N ARG A 255 13.42 7.60 -3.61
CA ARG A 255 13.35 7.05 -2.25
C ARG A 255 12.78 5.65 -2.23
N ALA A 256 11.67 5.40 -2.92
CA ALA A 256 11.03 4.08 -2.95
C ALA A 256 11.93 3.02 -3.61
N ILE A 257 12.44 3.29 -4.80
CA ILE A 257 13.20 2.31 -5.58
C ILE A 257 14.65 2.24 -5.08
N CYS A 258 15.38 3.38 -5.10
CA CYS A 258 16.80 3.39 -4.78
C CYS A 258 17.06 3.37 -3.27
N GLY A 259 16.20 4.02 -2.49
CA GLY A 259 16.29 4.09 -1.04
C GLY A 259 15.78 2.84 -0.35
N ALA A 260 14.56 2.46 -0.59
CA ALA A 260 13.86 1.38 0.10
C ALA A 260 14.01 0.02 -0.59
N GLY A 261 14.21 -0.04 -1.91
CA GLY A 261 14.42 -1.28 -2.66
C GLY A 261 13.16 -1.87 -3.29
N PHE A 262 12.11 -1.09 -3.49
CA PHE A 262 10.93 -1.48 -4.25
C PHE A 262 11.28 -1.72 -5.73
N ASP A 263 10.56 -2.62 -6.36
CA ASP A 263 10.70 -2.89 -7.80
C ASP A 263 10.03 -1.82 -8.66
N MET A 264 8.97 -1.22 -8.14
CA MET A 264 8.21 -0.16 -8.79
C MET A 264 7.69 0.85 -7.76
N ASP A 265 7.47 2.08 -8.22
CA ASP A 265 6.71 3.09 -7.48
C ASP A 265 5.73 3.79 -8.41
N PHE A 266 4.55 4.13 -7.90
CA PHE A 266 3.57 4.87 -8.66
C PHE A 266 4.02 6.32 -8.89
N TYR A 267 3.80 6.81 -10.10
CA TYR A 267 3.81 8.22 -10.40
C TYR A 267 2.37 8.70 -10.40
N LEU A 268 1.93 9.14 -9.23
CA LEU A 268 0.54 9.49 -8.96
C LEU A 268 0.18 10.86 -9.56
N ASP A 269 -1.09 11.00 -9.90
CA ASP A 269 -1.69 12.22 -10.41
C ASP A 269 -2.07 13.14 -9.23
N TRP A 270 -1.05 13.70 -8.56
CA TRP A 270 -1.24 14.62 -7.45
C TRP A 270 -1.13 16.08 -7.88
N PRO A 271 -1.91 17.00 -7.24
CA PRO A 271 -1.79 18.42 -7.52
C PRO A 271 -0.34 18.89 -7.44
N GLY A 272 0.09 19.62 -8.45
CA GLY A 272 1.43 20.21 -8.48
C GLY A 272 2.55 19.31 -9.05
N ASN A 273 2.32 18.00 -9.31
CA ASN A 273 3.32 17.21 -10.01
C ASN A 273 3.16 17.29 -11.54
N GLY A 274 4.21 16.89 -12.26
CA GLY A 274 4.22 16.97 -13.73
C GLY A 274 3.21 16.04 -14.39
N TYR A 275 2.85 14.92 -13.76
CA TYR A 275 1.87 13.99 -14.32
C TYR A 275 0.45 14.57 -14.33
N ASN A 276 0.12 15.34 -13.32
CA ASN A 276 -1.15 16.07 -13.24
C ASN A 276 -1.33 16.98 -14.47
N SER A 277 -0.27 17.63 -14.93
CA SER A 277 -0.32 18.51 -16.09
C SER A 277 -0.62 17.82 -17.42
N LEU A 278 -0.48 16.49 -17.50
CA LEU A 278 -0.83 15.75 -18.71
C LEU A 278 -2.32 15.50 -18.86
N MET A 279 -2.96 15.06 -17.78
CA MET A 279 -4.32 14.47 -17.84
C MET A 279 -5.36 15.30 -17.10
N ARG A 280 -4.96 15.95 -16.00
CA ARG A 280 -5.84 16.71 -15.10
C ARG A 280 -5.04 17.82 -14.47
N ASP A 281 -5.35 19.06 -14.80
CA ASP A 281 -4.72 20.19 -14.14
C ASP A 281 -5.61 20.70 -13.00
N TYR A 282 -5.37 20.20 -11.79
CA TYR A 282 -6.12 20.61 -10.59
C TYR A 282 -5.83 22.05 -10.15
N GLU A 283 -4.82 22.70 -10.69
CA GLU A 283 -4.55 24.11 -10.42
C GLU A 283 -5.63 25.03 -11.04
N CYS A 284 -6.32 24.52 -12.04
CA CYS A 284 -7.42 25.24 -12.72
C CYS A 284 -8.73 25.37 -11.94
N ARG A 285 -8.83 24.82 -10.74
CA ARG A 285 -10.05 24.91 -9.93
C ARG A 285 -10.51 26.34 -9.60
N GLN A 286 -9.66 27.34 -9.79
CA GLN A 286 -9.99 28.74 -9.52
C GLN A 286 -10.53 29.52 -10.72
N ASP A 287 -10.24 29.09 -11.95
CA ASP A 287 -10.59 29.79 -13.18
C ASP A 287 -11.43 28.98 -14.18
N ASP A 288 -11.88 27.75 -13.79
CA ASP A 288 -12.61 26.83 -14.64
C ASP A 288 -11.93 26.47 -15.98
N GLU A 289 -10.64 26.81 -16.15
CA GLU A 289 -9.85 26.43 -17.32
C GLU A 289 -9.03 25.17 -17.03
N ASP A 290 -9.24 24.09 -17.77
CA ASP A 290 -8.41 22.90 -17.74
C ASP A 290 -7.19 23.10 -18.68
N HIS A 291 -5.99 23.21 -18.08
CA HIS A 291 -4.72 23.38 -18.80
C HIS A 291 -4.02 22.06 -19.07
N SER A 292 -4.69 20.91 -18.94
CA SER A 292 -4.05 19.61 -19.20
C SER A 292 -3.58 19.49 -20.66
N TYR A 293 -2.40 18.87 -20.85
CA TYR A 293 -1.76 18.74 -22.14
C TYR A 293 -2.59 17.93 -23.16
N PHE A 294 -3.22 16.83 -22.70
CA PHE A 294 -4.00 15.93 -23.58
C PHE A 294 -5.40 16.46 -23.89
N ARG A 295 -5.85 17.52 -23.29
CA ARG A 295 -7.13 18.12 -23.63
C ARG A 295 -7.05 18.81 -24.99
N LYS A 296 -8.03 18.57 -25.88
CA LYS A 296 -8.05 19.07 -27.25
C LYS A 296 -7.93 20.61 -27.35
N ASP A 297 -8.52 21.30 -26.40
CA ASP A 297 -8.53 22.77 -26.27
C ASP A 297 -7.70 23.28 -25.10
N GLY A 298 -6.95 22.37 -24.46
CA GLY A 298 -6.05 22.68 -23.36
C GLY A 298 -4.85 23.51 -23.81
N LYS A 299 -4.27 24.25 -22.87
CA LYS A 299 -3.07 25.08 -23.08
C LYS A 299 -1.86 24.51 -22.34
N GLY A 300 -1.92 23.23 -21.97
CA GLY A 300 -0.88 22.55 -21.20
C GLY A 300 0.44 22.46 -21.94
N ASP A 301 1.54 22.56 -21.19
CA ASP A 301 2.90 22.43 -21.68
C ASP A 301 3.51 21.08 -21.23
N ILE A 302 3.96 20.28 -22.19
CA ILE A 302 4.66 19.01 -21.94
C ILE A 302 5.95 19.21 -21.13
N SER A 303 6.55 20.40 -21.18
CA SER A 303 7.80 20.70 -20.47
C SER A 303 7.66 20.49 -18.97
N ARG A 304 6.54 20.88 -18.39
CA ARG A 304 6.25 20.67 -16.95
C ARG A 304 6.29 19.20 -16.53
N PHE A 305 5.71 18.33 -17.35
CA PHE A 305 5.80 16.88 -17.13
C PHE A 305 7.26 16.39 -17.25
N LEU A 306 7.96 16.79 -18.29
CA LEU A 306 9.33 16.33 -18.54
C LEU A 306 10.30 16.80 -17.45
N GLU A 307 10.17 18.04 -16.99
CA GLU A 307 10.99 18.61 -15.91
C GLU A 307 10.82 17.86 -14.58
N ASP A 308 9.62 17.39 -14.27
CA ASP A 308 9.36 16.61 -13.06
C ASP A 308 9.72 15.11 -13.25
N TYR A 309 9.35 14.53 -14.39
CA TYR A 309 9.50 13.08 -14.64
C TYR A 309 10.93 12.66 -14.92
N LEU A 310 11.66 13.39 -15.80
CA LEU A 310 12.97 12.94 -16.25
C LEU A 310 13.99 12.75 -15.13
N PRO A 311 14.13 13.65 -14.14
CA PRO A 311 15.06 13.42 -13.03
C PRO A 311 14.71 12.17 -12.21
N LYS A 312 13.43 11.89 -11.98
CA LYS A 312 12.95 10.71 -11.27
C LYS A 312 13.25 9.42 -12.04
N TYR A 313 12.97 9.43 -13.34
CA TYR A 313 13.27 8.31 -14.23
C TYR A 313 14.78 8.04 -14.32
N GLU A 314 15.59 9.06 -14.59
CA GLU A 314 17.05 8.91 -14.71
C GLU A 314 17.70 8.36 -13.43
N SER A 315 17.21 8.73 -12.26
CA SER A 315 17.72 8.26 -10.98
C SER A 315 17.35 6.82 -10.65
N SER A 316 16.24 6.29 -11.19
CA SER A 316 15.67 5.00 -10.79
C SER A 316 15.69 3.93 -11.89
N ARG A 317 15.80 4.28 -13.17
CA ARG A 317 15.63 3.38 -14.32
C ARG A 317 16.49 2.11 -14.32
N ASP A 318 17.67 2.15 -13.69
CA ASP A 318 18.57 1.00 -13.63
C ASP A 318 18.28 0.07 -12.43
N LYS A 319 17.32 0.45 -11.56
CA LYS A 319 17.00 -0.27 -10.32
C LYS A 319 15.54 -0.67 -10.18
N GLY A 320 14.64 -0.05 -10.93
CA GLY A 320 13.22 -0.33 -10.87
C GLY A 320 12.44 0.44 -11.93
N TYR A 321 11.12 0.39 -11.83
CA TYR A 321 10.22 0.97 -12.82
C TYR A 321 9.33 2.07 -12.22
N VAL A 322 9.19 3.17 -12.94
CA VAL A 322 8.16 4.17 -12.68
C VAL A 322 6.84 3.66 -13.23
N SER A 323 5.86 3.43 -12.37
CA SER A 323 4.53 2.97 -12.77
C SER A 323 3.60 4.16 -13.00
N MET A 324 3.24 4.39 -14.25
CA MET A 324 2.29 5.44 -14.63
C MET A 324 0.87 4.91 -14.61
N LEU A 325 -0.04 5.63 -13.96
CA LEU A 325 -1.44 5.28 -13.83
C LEU A 325 -2.28 6.14 -14.79
N THR A 326 -3.20 5.54 -15.50
CA THR A 326 -4.26 6.34 -16.17
C THR A 326 -5.33 6.79 -15.17
N CYS A 327 -5.62 5.95 -14.19
CA CYS A 327 -6.48 6.21 -13.02
C CYS A 327 -6.30 5.08 -12.00
N ASN A 328 -6.79 5.29 -10.78
CA ASN A 328 -6.95 4.28 -9.74
C ASN A 328 -8.26 4.55 -8.98
N HIS A 329 -8.47 3.86 -7.85
CA HIS A 329 -9.65 4.04 -7.01
C HIS A 329 -9.72 5.42 -6.31
N ASP A 330 -8.60 6.16 -6.22
CA ASP A 330 -8.51 7.50 -5.62
C ASP A 330 -8.64 8.64 -6.63
N THR A 331 -8.53 8.34 -7.93
CA THR A 331 -8.54 9.35 -8.98
C THR A 331 -9.65 9.11 -10.01
N PRO A 332 -10.28 10.17 -10.56
CA PRO A 332 -11.28 10.02 -11.61
C PRO A 332 -10.71 9.31 -12.84
N ARG A 333 -11.55 8.55 -13.53
CA ARG A 333 -11.18 7.99 -14.83
C ARG A 333 -11.00 9.10 -15.86
N PRO A 334 -10.02 8.98 -16.77
CA PRO A 334 -9.95 9.88 -17.93
C PRO A 334 -11.25 9.74 -18.72
N SER A 335 -11.93 10.85 -19.01
CA SER A 335 -13.17 10.91 -19.79
C SER A 335 -12.87 11.23 -21.25
#